data_58a3cf294fa9bf94536dc86d811a7cc7
#
_entry.id   58a3cf294fa9bf94536dc86d811a7cc7
#
_cell.length_a   1.000
_cell.length_b   1.000
_cell.length_c   1.000
_cell.angle_alpha   90.00
_cell.angle_beta   90.00
_cell.angle_gamma   90.00
#
_symmetry.space_group_name_H-M   'P 1'
#
loop_
_entity.id
_entity.type
_entity.pdbx_description
1 polymer ?
#
loop_
_entity_poly.entity_id
_entity_poly.type
_entity_poly.pdbx_seq_one_letter_code
_entity_poly.pdbx_strand_id
1 'polypeptide(L)'
;CMVLCLVPITVFAAGGAKAILPGTSAQSILKIDKSRLSFAGHEWWVIGQKTDKSNNAPIITLLAVNNDFGDVPFRTGSAVPFENARRYSEDNGYYANNPSDMSQWRKPNEYAGSTLQQKMVSLAEAIPEKEQAVIRPKDITEGITGQEVKAQKLWAFSQEDSIYLYRNSCKYAAQWWTRSSNEVYGYGSWTIHPDGRSGSALNVDYDAAVRPAMELDLSSVLFISAAEHGKVADLTTPIAEYAGDEWKLTLHDSDRDDFTAKTVLVNGSVLEVEYKNAKVGDNEYISAVIKDADGSISRYTRVVQLDGTTNGTRGRAAIDLTDIDMTGKTLCVFNEQFNGDHKTDYAGALREVKLTDEIDEQFTLTPGGRYYFDLSAMNIPGTANSNLPDSTLHYV
;
A
#
# COMPACT_ATOMS: atom_id res chain seq x y z
N CYS A 1 21.54 8.83 -40.72
CA CYS A 1 21.41 9.88 -39.69
C CYS A 1 20.69 9.25 -38.51
N MET A 2 21.44 8.88 -37.50
CA MET A 2 20.93 8.30 -36.26
C MET A 2 20.49 9.47 -35.38
N VAL A 3 19.18 9.65 -35.20
CA VAL A 3 18.64 10.66 -34.28
C VAL A 3 18.72 10.06 -32.89
N LEU A 4 19.73 10.48 -32.13
CA LEU A 4 19.79 10.22 -30.68
C LEU A 4 18.67 11.04 -30.03
N CYS A 5 17.57 10.43 -29.67
CA CYS A 5 16.60 11.03 -28.77
C CYS A 5 17.26 11.13 -27.38
N LEU A 6 17.73 12.32 -27.04
CA LEU A 6 18.09 12.68 -25.67
C LEU A 6 16.79 12.76 -24.87
N VAL A 7 16.47 11.69 -24.16
CA VAL A 7 15.50 11.75 -23.06
C VAL A 7 16.07 12.68 -21.99
N PRO A 8 15.33 13.67 -21.49
CA PRO A 8 15.84 14.53 -20.42
C PRO A 8 16.12 13.68 -19.19
N ILE A 9 17.40 13.51 -18.87
CA ILE A 9 17.83 12.92 -17.60
C ILE A 9 17.43 13.94 -16.52
N THR A 10 16.35 13.68 -15.83
CA THR A 10 16.09 14.33 -14.55
C THR A 10 17.20 13.89 -13.60
N VAL A 11 18.06 14.81 -13.25
CA VAL A 11 19.11 14.61 -12.24
C VAL A 11 18.39 14.37 -10.91
N PHE A 12 18.23 13.12 -10.54
CA PHE A 12 17.81 12.74 -9.19
C PHE A 12 18.98 12.98 -8.24
N ALA A 13 18.71 13.53 -7.08
CA ALA A 13 19.68 13.74 -6.03
C ALA A 13 20.47 12.44 -5.75
N ALA A 14 21.78 12.57 -5.58
CA ALA A 14 22.69 11.49 -5.34
C ALA A 14 22.36 10.73 -4.04
N GLY A 15 21.71 9.58 -4.19
CA GLY A 15 21.40 8.65 -3.12
C GLY A 15 20.58 7.51 -3.70
N GLY A 16 21.08 6.28 -3.66
CA GLY A 16 20.34 5.09 -4.11
C GLY A 16 19.04 4.86 -3.36
N ALA A 17 18.20 3.95 -3.84
CA ALA A 17 16.98 3.52 -3.18
C ALA A 17 17.25 3.12 -1.72
N LYS A 18 16.28 3.38 -0.82
CA LYS A 18 16.41 3.06 0.60
C LYS A 18 15.42 1.96 0.97
N ALA A 19 15.95 0.84 1.44
CA ALA A 19 15.17 -0.25 2.03
C ALA A 19 13.90 -0.62 1.22
N ILE A 20 14.07 -1.25 0.07
CA ILE A 20 12.97 -1.97 -0.56
C ILE A 20 13.06 -3.41 -0.08
N LEU A 21 12.05 -3.82 0.69
CA LEU A 21 12.03 -5.11 1.34
C LEU A 21 10.77 -5.89 0.92
N PRO A 22 10.84 -7.21 0.81
CA PRO A 22 9.65 -8.01 0.53
C PRO A 22 8.55 -7.73 1.55
N GLY A 23 7.30 -7.71 1.12
CA GLY A 23 6.14 -7.49 1.98
C GLY A 23 6.04 -8.50 3.13
N THR A 24 6.53 -9.72 2.92
CA THR A 24 6.65 -10.77 3.96
C THR A 24 7.52 -10.36 5.15
N SER A 25 8.44 -9.42 4.96
CA SER A 25 9.29 -8.88 6.03
C SER A 25 8.64 -7.71 6.78
N ALA A 26 7.50 -7.19 6.32
CA ALA A 26 6.90 -5.97 6.86
C ALA A 26 6.65 -6.05 8.38
N GLN A 27 6.16 -7.18 8.86
CA GLN A 27 5.87 -7.36 10.29
C GLN A 27 7.12 -7.34 11.17
N SER A 28 8.28 -7.79 10.67
CA SER A 28 9.54 -7.75 11.43
C SER A 28 10.23 -6.39 11.41
N ILE A 29 9.89 -5.56 10.41
CA ILE A 29 10.52 -4.26 10.18
C ILE A 29 9.75 -3.13 10.85
N LEU A 30 8.42 -3.16 10.73
CA LEU A 30 7.55 -2.17 11.34
C LEU A 30 7.55 -2.33 12.86
N LYS A 31 8.01 -1.32 13.58
CA LYS A 31 8.13 -1.34 15.05
C LYS A 31 6.90 -0.69 15.68
N ILE A 32 6.29 -1.40 16.62
CA ILE A 32 5.15 -0.89 17.40
C ILE A 32 5.56 0.40 18.12
N ASP A 33 4.68 1.40 18.09
CA ASP A 33 4.81 2.72 18.73
C ASP A 33 6.00 3.56 18.23
N LYS A 34 6.60 3.16 17.11
CA LYS A 34 7.75 3.84 16.55
C LYS A 34 7.62 4.07 15.04
N SER A 35 7.24 3.03 14.31
CA SER A 35 7.09 3.15 12.86
C SER A 35 5.82 3.90 12.48
N ARG A 36 5.93 4.71 11.44
CA ARG A 36 4.83 5.37 10.75
C ARG A 36 4.69 4.81 9.35
N LEU A 37 3.45 4.70 8.91
CA LEU A 37 3.10 4.17 7.60
C LEU A 37 2.28 5.20 6.83
N SER A 38 2.73 5.55 5.62
CA SER A 38 1.94 6.33 4.68
C SER A 38 0.98 5.39 3.95
N PHE A 39 -0.32 5.61 4.13
CA PHE A 39 -1.38 4.78 3.56
C PHE A 39 -2.68 5.58 3.43
N ALA A 40 -3.43 5.38 2.35
CA ALA A 40 -4.70 6.05 2.08
C ALA A 40 -4.63 7.59 2.16
N GLY A 41 -3.50 8.17 1.73
CA GLY A 41 -3.28 9.61 1.73
C GLY A 41 -2.98 10.22 3.11
N HIS A 42 -2.86 9.41 4.14
CA HIS A 42 -2.59 9.83 5.51
C HIS A 42 -1.38 9.10 6.10
N GLU A 43 -0.92 9.60 7.26
CA GLU A 43 0.15 8.99 8.03
C GLU A 43 -0.42 8.28 9.26
N TRP A 44 0.08 7.08 9.54
CA TRP A 44 -0.43 6.20 10.56
C TRP A 44 0.67 5.66 11.47
N TRP A 45 0.48 5.72 12.78
CA TRP A 45 1.30 4.97 13.73
C TRP A 45 1.03 3.47 13.63
N VAL A 46 2.08 2.67 13.64
CA VAL A 46 1.97 1.22 13.84
C VAL A 46 1.90 0.97 15.35
N ILE A 47 0.75 0.52 15.84
CA ILE A 47 0.46 0.41 17.27
C ILE A 47 0.20 -1.04 17.74
N GLY A 48 0.15 -1.97 16.80
CA GLY A 48 -0.05 -3.37 17.10
C GLY A 48 0.28 -4.27 15.93
N GLN A 49 0.61 -5.51 16.25
CA GLN A 49 0.88 -6.57 15.28
C GLN A 49 0.31 -7.88 15.78
N LYS A 50 -0.27 -8.65 14.89
CA LYS A 50 -0.75 -10.01 15.17
C LYS A 50 -0.74 -10.85 13.90
N THR A 51 -0.87 -12.15 14.07
CA THR A 51 -1.08 -13.10 12.95
C THR A 51 -2.50 -13.64 13.05
N ASP A 52 -3.22 -13.63 11.94
CA ASP A 52 -4.52 -14.28 11.86
C ASP A 52 -4.37 -15.79 11.98
N LYS A 53 -5.02 -16.37 12.97
CA LYS A 53 -4.95 -17.80 13.23
C LYS A 53 -5.64 -18.66 12.17
N SER A 54 -6.54 -18.07 11.37
CA SER A 54 -7.32 -18.83 10.37
C SER A 54 -6.56 -19.06 9.07
N ASN A 55 -5.75 -18.08 8.64
CA ASN A 55 -5.04 -18.11 7.36
C ASN A 55 -3.56 -17.75 7.46
N ASN A 56 -3.06 -17.55 8.69
CA ASN A 56 -1.68 -17.14 8.98
C ASN A 56 -1.27 -15.79 8.38
N ALA A 57 -2.24 -14.93 8.04
CA ALA A 57 -1.97 -13.62 7.49
C ALA A 57 -1.35 -12.67 8.54
N PRO A 58 -0.28 -11.94 8.19
CA PRO A 58 0.28 -10.92 9.07
C PRO A 58 -0.62 -9.68 9.06
N ILE A 59 -1.00 -9.21 10.26
CA ILE A 59 -1.89 -8.05 10.44
C ILE A 59 -1.17 -7.00 11.27
N ILE A 60 -1.31 -5.75 10.89
CA ILE A 60 -0.91 -4.59 11.70
C ILE A 60 -2.11 -3.76 12.09
N THR A 61 -2.05 -3.17 13.27
CA THR A 61 -3.03 -2.17 13.73
C THR A 61 -2.43 -0.79 13.60
N LEU A 62 -3.17 0.10 12.98
CA LEU A 62 -2.79 1.46 12.68
C LEU A 62 -3.67 2.46 13.42
N LEU A 63 -3.09 3.60 13.80
CA LEU A 63 -3.78 4.74 14.41
C LEU A 63 -3.33 6.04 13.76
N ALA A 64 -4.26 6.90 13.39
CA ALA A 64 -3.96 8.17 12.72
C ALA A 64 -2.93 9.02 13.49
N VAL A 65 -1.98 9.60 12.76
CA VAL A 65 -0.96 10.50 13.30
C VAL A 65 -1.47 11.93 13.37
N ASN A 66 -2.06 12.44 12.28
CA ASN A 66 -2.42 13.82 12.08
C ASN A 66 -3.90 14.10 12.39
N ASN A 67 -4.21 15.36 12.74
CA ASN A 67 -5.57 15.83 13.02
C ASN A 67 -6.22 16.39 11.73
N ASP A 68 -6.30 15.56 10.68
CA ASP A 68 -6.82 15.92 9.35
C ASP A 68 -8.17 15.26 9.01
N PHE A 69 -8.77 14.56 9.99
CA PHE A 69 -10.07 13.90 9.82
C PHE A 69 -11.26 14.76 10.26
N GLY A 70 -10.96 15.96 10.78
CA GLY A 70 -11.94 16.94 11.26
C GLY A 70 -12.45 16.66 12.66
N ASP A 71 -13.28 17.56 13.15
CA ASP A 71 -13.96 17.49 14.43
C ASP A 71 -15.44 17.18 14.21
N VAL A 72 -16.03 16.39 15.08
CA VAL A 72 -17.47 16.10 15.07
C VAL A 72 -17.97 15.97 16.49
N PRO A 73 -19.28 16.20 16.75
CA PRO A 73 -19.89 15.76 17.98
C PRO A 73 -19.94 14.23 18.02
N PHE A 74 -19.86 13.66 19.21
CA PHE A 74 -20.03 12.20 19.34
C PHE A 74 -21.39 11.76 18.78
N ARG A 75 -22.44 12.54 19.07
CA ARG A 75 -23.78 12.32 18.52
C ARG A 75 -24.53 13.64 18.31
N THR A 76 -25.08 13.81 17.11
CA THR A 76 -26.00 14.90 16.78
C THR A 76 -27.45 14.42 16.75
N GLY A 77 -28.39 15.34 16.95
CA GLY A 77 -29.78 15.21 16.51
C GLY A 77 -30.67 14.25 17.28
N SER A 78 -30.23 13.59 18.30
CA SER A 78 -31.14 12.93 19.19
C SER A 78 -31.46 13.87 20.34
N ALA A 79 -32.58 14.51 20.24
CA ALA A 79 -33.11 15.31 21.31
C ALA A 79 -33.45 14.43 22.52
N VAL A 80 -32.43 13.98 23.23
CA VAL A 80 -32.61 13.69 24.63
C VAL A 80 -32.25 14.97 25.36
N PRO A 81 -33.18 15.69 25.90
CA PRO A 81 -32.91 16.91 26.63
C PRO A 81 -31.87 16.67 27.73
N PHE A 82 -30.98 17.62 27.96
CA PHE A 82 -29.93 17.56 28.99
C PHE A 82 -30.50 17.18 30.38
N GLU A 83 -31.70 17.60 30.71
CA GLU A 83 -32.45 17.24 31.91
C GLU A 83 -32.73 15.73 32.01
N ASN A 84 -32.91 15.04 30.88
CA ASN A 84 -33.10 13.59 30.86
C ASN A 84 -31.78 12.82 30.98
N ALA A 85 -30.66 13.43 30.53
CA ALA A 85 -29.34 12.91 30.76
C ALA A 85 -28.95 12.87 32.24
N ARG A 86 -29.43 13.80 33.02
CA ARG A 86 -29.23 13.85 34.46
C ARG A 86 -30.01 12.76 35.21
N ARG A 87 -31.18 12.42 34.74
CA ARG A 87 -31.99 11.31 35.31
C ARG A 87 -31.37 9.94 34.99
N TYR A 88 -30.62 9.84 33.93
CA TYR A 88 -29.96 8.62 33.55
C TYR A 88 -29.00 8.09 34.63
N SER A 89 -28.23 8.95 35.30
CA SER A 89 -27.29 8.55 36.34
C SER A 89 -27.99 8.19 37.66
N GLU A 90 -29.21 8.65 37.87
CA GLU A 90 -30.00 8.41 39.09
C GLU A 90 -30.78 7.09 39.02
N ASP A 91 -31.18 6.64 37.79
CA ASP A 91 -32.08 5.50 37.56
C ASP A 91 -31.41 4.27 36.94
N ASN A 92 -30.15 3.98 37.24
CA ASN A 92 -29.39 2.85 36.67
C ASN A 92 -29.19 2.91 35.14
N GLY A 93 -29.13 4.08 34.60
CA GLY A 93 -28.55 4.22 33.29
C GLY A 93 -29.49 4.14 32.09
N TYR A 94 -30.76 4.47 32.20
CA TYR A 94 -31.66 4.46 31.04
C TYR A 94 -32.48 5.75 30.92
N TYR A 95 -32.64 6.24 29.69
CA TYR A 95 -33.54 7.37 29.45
C TYR A 95 -34.99 6.94 29.53
N ALA A 96 -35.68 7.42 30.50
CA ALA A 96 -37.07 7.16 30.69
C ALA A 96 -37.91 8.38 30.33
N ASN A 97 -38.06 8.68 29.05
CA ASN A 97 -39.20 9.50 28.62
C ASN A 97 -40.49 8.66 28.50
N ASN A 98 -40.36 7.35 28.45
CA ASN A 98 -41.48 6.43 28.47
C ASN A 98 -41.06 5.15 29.20
N PRO A 99 -41.37 5.02 30.50
CA PRO A 99 -40.98 3.85 31.28
C PRO A 99 -41.63 2.54 30.82
N SER A 100 -42.58 2.59 29.92
CA SER A 100 -43.29 1.40 29.44
C SER A 100 -42.70 0.71 28.21
N ASP A 101 -41.76 1.35 27.48
CA ASP A 101 -41.13 0.74 26.29
C ASP A 101 -39.60 0.88 26.30
N MET A 102 -38.97 -0.06 26.96
CA MET A 102 -37.50 -0.11 27.06
C MET A 102 -36.79 -0.46 25.73
N SER A 103 -37.52 -0.95 24.73
CA SER A 103 -36.92 -1.36 23.45
C SER A 103 -36.47 -0.18 22.59
N GLN A 104 -36.96 1.02 22.86
CA GLN A 104 -36.60 2.24 22.12
C GLN A 104 -35.55 3.11 22.84
N TRP A 105 -35.04 2.66 23.97
CA TRP A 105 -34.07 3.41 24.74
C TRP A 105 -32.68 3.33 24.14
N ARG A 106 -32.21 4.42 23.60
CA ARG A 106 -30.83 4.56 23.10
C ARG A 106 -30.07 5.53 23.98
N LYS A 107 -28.90 5.08 24.43
CA LYS A 107 -28.00 5.94 25.16
C LYS A 107 -27.36 6.94 24.16
N PRO A 108 -27.38 8.23 24.40
CA PRO A 108 -26.76 9.21 23.51
C PRO A 108 -25.27 8.97 23.33
N ASN A 109 -24.63 8.42 24.36
CA ASN A 109 -23.21 8.09 24.34
C ASN A 109 -22.89 6.67 23.85
N GLU A 110 -23.85 5.94 23.28
CA GLU A 110 -23.58 4.68 22.58
C GLU A 110 -22.83 4.95 21.27
N TYR A 111 -21.77 4.19 21.03
CA TYR A 111 -20.98 4.32 19.80
C TYR A 111 -21.77 3.89 18.57
N ALA A 112 -22.53 2.81 18.66
CA ALA A 112 -23.35 2.32 17.57
C ALA A 112 -24.40 3.36 17.12
N GLY A 113 -24.37 3.70 15.83
CA GLY A 113 -25.22 4.73 15.23
C GLY A 113 -24.92 6.15 15.70
N SER A 114 -23.80 6.40 16.38
CA SER A 114 -23.34 7.76 16.72
C SER A 114 -22.84 8.51 15.48
N THR A 115 -22.78 9.83 15.55
CA THR A 115 -22.17 10.66 14.50
C THR A 115 -20.70 10.31 14.30
N LEU A 116 -19.97 10.00 15.39
CA LEU A 116 -18.59 9.54 15.33
C LEU A 116 -18.47 8.23 14.54
N GLN A 117 -19.32 7.24 14.80
CA GLN A 117 -19.31 5.97 14.07
C GLN A 117 -19.65 6.16 12.58
N GLN A 118 -20.65 6.99 12.26
CA GLN A 118 -21.01 7.32 10.88
C GLN A 118 -19.85 8.04 10.16
N LYS A 119 -19.13 8.92 10.85
CA LYS A 119 -17.93 9.57 10.31
C LYS A 119 -16.85 8.55 9.99
N MET A 120 -16.62 7.54 10.85
CA MET A 120 -15.66 6.45 10.56
C MET A 120 -16.05 5.66 9.30
N VAL A 121 -17.35 5.38 9.12
CA VAL A 121 -17.85 4.70 7.90
C VAL A 121 -17.58 5.57 6.67
N SER A 122 -17.95 6.83 6.69
CA SER A 122 -17.74 7.75 5.56
C SER A 122 -16.27 7.93 5.20
N LEU A 123 -15.38 7.98 6.20
CA LEU A 123 -13.94 8.03 5.97
C LEU A 123 -13.42 6.74 5.33
N ALA A 124 -13.93 5.58 5.75
CA ALA A 124 -13.55 4.30 5.15
C ALA A 124 -14.01 4.18 3.69
N GLU A 125 -15.21 4.69 3.38
CA GLU A 125 -15.77 4.72 2.02
C GLU A 125 -15.01 5.67 1.08
N ALA A 126 -14.38 6.71 1.62
CA ALA A 126 -13.58 7.66 0.87
C ALA A 126 -12.17 7.13 0.50
N ILE A 127 -11.71 6.06 1.12
CA ILE A 127 -10.43 5.42 0.79
C ILE A 127 -10.53 4.79 -0.61
N PRO A 128 -9.49 4.90 -1.48
CA PRO A 128 -9.48 4.23 -2.77
C PRO A 128 -9.75 2.73 -2.67
N GLU A 129 -10.52 2.17 -3.60
CA GLU A 129 -10.99 0.77 -3.54
C GLU A 129 -9.85 -0.23 -3.36
N LYS A 130 -8.74 -0.04 -4.06
CA LYS A 130 -7.55 -0.91 -3.96
C LYS A 130 -6.94 -0.90 -2.56
N GLU A 131 -6.95 0.24 -1.89
CA GLU A 131 -6.48 0.36 -0.52
C GLU A 131 -7.52 -0.17 0.47
N GLN A 132 -8.82 0.04 0.21
CA GLN A 132 -9.87 -0.57 1.01
C GLN A 132 -9.81 -2.10 1.03
N ALA A 133 -9.34 -2.73 -0.06
CA ALA A 133 -9.26 -4.18 -0.19
C ALA A 133 -8.29 -4.83 0.82
N VAL A 134 -7.27 -4.09 1.29
CA VAL A 134 -6.31 -4.59 2.28
C VAL A 134 -6.67 -4.19 3.70
N ILE A 135 -7.72 -3.37 3.90
CA ILE A 135 -8.24 -3.04 5.24
C ILE A 135 -9.09 -4.21 5.72
N ARG A 136 -8.70 -4.79 6.85
CA ARG A 136 -9.41 -5.90 7.47
C ARG A 136 -10.60 -5.38 8.28
N PRO A 137 -11.84 -5.74 7.95
CA PRO A 137 -12.99 -5.40 8.77
C PRO A 137 -12.90 -6.03 10.15
N LYS A 138 -13.32 -5.28 11.17
CA LYS A 138 -13.31 -5.71 12.56
C LYS A 138 -14.69 -5.52 13.21
N ASP A 139 -15.11 -6.49 13.99
CA ASP A 139 -16.25 -6.34 14.87
C ASP A 139 -15.81 -5.61 16.14
N ILE A 140 -16.50 -4.53 16.46
CA ILE A 140 -16.21 -3.67 17.59
C ILE A 140 -17.30 -3.85 18.63
N THR A 141 -16.91 -4.26 19.83
CA THR A 141 -17.82 -4.36 20.97
C THR A 141 -17.74 -3.08 21.79
N GLU A 142 -18.88 -2.52 22.13
CA GLU A 142 -18.98 -1.41 23.05
C GLU A 142 -19.04 -1.92 24.49
N GLY A 143 -18.21 -1.30 25.38
CA GLY A 143 -17.94 -1.85 26.70
C GLY A 143 -19.13 -1.93 27.64
N ILE A 144 -20.05 -0.95 27.62
CA ILE A 144 -21.13 -0.85 28.62
C ILE A 144 -22.35 -1.67 28.20
N THR A 145 -22.76 -1.57 26.94
CA THR A 145 -23.98 -2.22 26.45
C THR A 145 -23.74 -3.60 25.88
N GLY A 146 -22.48 -3.96 25.64
CA GLY A 146 -22.11 -5.16 24.92
C GLY A 146 -22.56 -5.15 23.46
N GLN A 147 -23.02 -4.01 22.94
CA GLN A 147 -23.48 -3.88 21.58
C GLN A 147 -22.33 -4.00 20.60
N GLU A 148 -22.48 -4.85 19.59
CA GLU A 148 -21.50 -5.01 18.53
C GLU A 148 -21.82 -4.12 17.34
N VAL A 149 -20.79 -3.44 16.82
CA VAL A 149 -20.80 -2.77 15.52
C VAL A 149 -19.97 -3.63 14.57
N LYS A 150 -20.65 -4.25 13.61
CA LYS A 150 -20.04 -5.24 12.72
C LYS A 150 -19.20 -4.63 11.61
N ALA A 151 -18.18 -5.37 11.19
CA ALA A 151 -17.42 -5.17 9.97
C ALA A 151 -16.87 -3.74 9.77
N GLN A 152 -16.41 -3.09 10.83
CA GLN A 152 -15.85 -1.74 10.75
C GLN A 152 -14.46 -1.76 10.12
N LYS A 153 -14.27 -1.05 9.00
CA LYS A 153 -12.95 -0.83 8.39
C LYS A 153 -12.14 0.22 9.16
N LEU A 154 -12.81 1.31 9.58
CA LEU A 154 -12.25 2.31 10.49
C LEU A 154 -13.09 2.37 11.75
N TRP A 155 -12.45 2.57 12.90
CA TRP A 155 -13.13 2.68 14.19
C TRP A 155 -12.41 3.66 15.13
N ALA A 156 -13.16 4.20 16.11
CA ALA A 156 -12.57 4.95 17.21
C ALA A 156 -12.03 3.98 18.28
N PHE A 157 -10.89 4.31 18.89
CA PHE A 157 -10.35 3.56 20.02
C PHE A 157 -11.28 3.59 21.23
N SER A 158 -11.19 2.58 22.10
CA SER A 158 -11.76 2.67 23.44
C SER A 158 -10.84 3.49 24.36
N GLN A 159 -11.38 3.90 25.49
CA GLN A 159 -10.57 4.48 26.55
C GLN A 159 -9.49 3.49 27.02
N GLU A 160 -9.83 2.22 27.10
CA GLU A 160 -8.93 1.13 27.47
C GLU A 160 -7.78 0.95 26.49
N ASP A 161 -8.06 0.93 25.19
CA ASP A 161 -7.05 0.89 24.13
C ASP A 161 -6.08 2.09 24.23
N SER A 162 -6.57 3.25 24.64
CA SER A 162 -5.81 4.50 24.69
C SER A 162 -4.83 4.60 25.86
N ILE A 163 -5.00 3.81 26.91
CA ILE A 163 -4.07 3.78 28.06
C ILE A 163 -2.66 3.42 27.60
N TYR A 164 -2.51 2.57 26.60
CA TYR A 164 -1.22 2.24 25.99
C TYR A 164 -0.57 3.46 25.31
N LEU A 165 -1.34 4.36 24.74
CA LEU A 165 -0.83 5.50 23.97
C LEU A 165 -0.21 6.57 24.86
N TYR A 166 -0.62 6.65 26.13
CA TYR A 166 -0.05 7.58 27.12
C TYR A 166 1.42 7.27 27.42
N ARG A 167 1.77 5.99 27.43
CA ARG A 167 3.13 5.52 27.75
C ARG A 167 4.08 5.60 26.55
N ASN A 168 3.52 5.71 25.37
CA ASN A 168 4.22 5.63 24.10
C ASN A 168 4.07 6.95 23.35
N SER A 169 4.97 7.27 22.46
CA SER A 169 5.09 8.59 21.84
C SER A 169 3.98 8.94 20.82
N CYS A 170 2.91 8.15 20.73
CA CYS A 170 1.82 8.31 19.76
C CYS A 170 0.87 9.48 20.12
N LYS A 171 1.43 10.66 20.31
CA LYS A 171 0.69 11.88 20.63
C LYS A 171 -0.22 12.31 19.48
N TYR A 172 -1.22 13.13 19.81
CA TYR A 172 -2.15 13.72 18.85
C TYR A 172 -2.33 15.20 19.17
N ALA A 173 -2.49 16.03 18.16
CA ALA A 173 -2.49 17.48 18.34
C ALA A 173 -3.74 18.04 19.03
N ALA A 174 -4.82 17.29 19.10
CA ALA A 174 -6.10 17.72 19.63
C ALA A 174 -6.67 16.73 20.67
N GLN A 175 -7.65 17.17 21.43
CA GLN A 175 -8.51 16.27 22.20
C GLN A 175 -9.43 15.52 21.26
N TRP A 176 -9.51 14.19 21.40
CA TRP A 176 -10.23 13.33 20.47
C TRP A 176 -11.15 12.33 21.15
N TRP A 177 -12.24 11.96 20.45
CA TRP A 177 -13.22 11.01 20.92
C TRP A 177 -12.67 9.59 21.02
N THR A 178 -13.02 8.91 22.11
CA THR A 178 -13.01 7.44 22.15
C THR A 178 -14.41 6.91 21.85
N ARG A 179 -14.52 5.59 21.58
CA ARG A 179 -15.83 4.93 21.46
C ARG A 179 -16.45 4.60 22.82
N SER A 180 -15.74 4.83 23.92
CA SER A 180 -16.18 4.45 25.25
C SER A 180 -17.16 5.46 25.83
N SER A 181 -18.34 4.95 26.19
CA SER A 181 -19.34 5.69 26.92
C SER A 181 -18.87 5.97 28.36
N ASN A 182 -19.33 7.07 28.94
CA ASN A 182 -19.18 7.25 30.39
C ASN A 182 -20.29 6.48 31.11
N GLU A 183 -19.92 5.64 32.08
CA GLU A 183 -20.86 4.76 32.78
C GLU A 183 -21.77 5.51 33.75
N VAL A 184 -21.24 6.57 34.34
CA VAL A 184 -21.92 7.35 35.36
C VAL A 184 -22.72 8.50 34.75
N TYR A 185 -22.25 8.99 33.57
CA TYR A 185 -22.82 10.16 32.92
C TYR A 185 -23.24 9.82 31.48
N GLY A 186 -24.49 9.40 31.33
CA GLY A 186 -25.03 8.89 30.07
C GLY A 186 -25.09 9.88 28.91
N TYR A 187 -24.82 11.16 29.15
CA TYR A 187 -24.71 12.22 28.16
C TYR A 187 -23.24 12.57 27.87
N GLY A 188 -22.30 11.78 28.37
CA GLY A 188 -20.87 11.98 28.17
C GLY A 188 -20.19 10.77 27.56
N SER A 189 -19.23 11.01 26.68
CA SER A 189 -18.30 10.00 26.18
C SER A 189 -16.87 10.38 26.52
N TRP A 190 -16.03 9.36 26.69
CA TRP A 190 -14.64 9.59 27.05
C TRP A 190 -13.85 10.18 25.90
N THR A 191 -12.95 11.10 26.23
CA THR A 191 -11.98 11.68 25.31
C THR A 191 -10.57 11.42 25.78
N ILE A 192 -9.62 11.61 24.92
CA ILE A 192 -8.18 11.59 25.22
C ILE A 192 -7.60 12.98 24.95
N HIS A 193 -6.82 13.49 25.90
CA HIS A 193 -6.13 14.76 25.74
C HIS A 193 -4.92 14.65 24.79
N PRO A 194 -4.45 15.78 24.23
CA PRO A 194 -3.27 15.78 23.35
C PRO A 194 -2.01 15.16 23.96
N ASP A 195 -1.86 15.20 25.28
CA ASP A 195 -0.74 14.58 26.00
C ASP A 195 -0.91 13.06 26.21
N GLY A 196 -1.99 12.48 25.70
CA GLY A 196 -2.30 11.05 25.77
C GLY A 196 -2.99 10.61 27.06
N ARG A 197 -3.24 11.53 28.02
CA ARG A 197 -4.00 11.19 29.22
C ARG A 197 -5.47 10.98 28.89
N SER A 198 -6.10 10.05 29.59
CA SER A 198 -7.55 9.94 29.58
C SER A 198 -8.16 11.29 29.96
N GLY A 199 -8.98 11.83 29.08
CA GLY A 199 -9.70 13.06 29.31
C GLY A 199 -10.88 12.87 30.25
N SER A 200 -11.55 13.97 30.58
CA SER A 200 -12.87 13.93 31.19
C SER A 200 -13.91 13.46 30.16
N ALA A 201 -15.03 12.98 30.65
CA ALA A 201 -16.20 12.79 29.80
C ALA A 201 -16.65 14.15 29.25
N LEU A 202 -16.70 14.25 27.92
CA LEU A 202 -17.21 15.41 27.23
C LEU A 202 -18.69 15.16 26.85
N ASN A 203 -19.53 16.18 26.90
CA ASN A 203 -20.90 16.03 26.42
C ASN A 203 -20.91 15.62 24.95
N VAL A 204 -21.83 14.71 24.59
CA VAL A 204 -21.87 14.09 23.26
C VAL A 204 -22.20 15.05 22.12
N ASP A 205 -22.74 16.23 22.43
CA ASP A 205 -23.06 17.29 21.48
C ASP A 205 -21.90 18.30 21.25
N TYR A 206 -20.80 18.18 22.00
CA TYR A 206 -19.62 19.01 21.80
C TYR A 206 -18.74 18.39 20.70
N ASP A 207 -18.00 19.24 19.98
CA ASP A 207 -17.05 18.79 19.00
C ASP A 207 -15.73 18.35 19.65
N ALA A 208 -15.20 17.24 19.16
CA ALA A 208 -13.82 16.82 19.41
C ALA A 208 -13.27 16.10 18.17
N ALA A 209 -11.96 16.00 18.09
CA ALA A 209 -11.29 15.46 16.93
C ALA A 209 -11.62 13.98 16.68
N VAL A 210 -11.64 13.63 15.41
CA VAL A 210 -11.79 12.27 14.94
C VAL A 210 -10.40 11.66 14.76
N ARG A 211 -10.15 10.56 15.46
CA ARG A 211 -8.88 9.82 15.35
C ARG A 211 -9.17 8.36 15.00
N PRO A 212 -9.16 8.00 13.70
CA PRO A 212 -9.46 6.65 13.27
C PRO A 212 -8.31 5.68 13.52
N ALA A 213 -8.69 4.42 13.74
CA ALA A 213 -7.82 3.26 13.72
C ALA A 213 -8.29 2.26 12.66
N MET A 214 -7.38 1.40 12.19
CA MET A 214 -7.66 0.30 11.26
C MET A 214 -6.73 -0.88 11.46
N GLU A 215 -7.11 -2.02 10.91
CA GLU A 215 -6.22 -3.16 10.72
C GLU A 215 -5.93 -3.37 9.24
N LEU A 216 -4.66 -3.59 8.88
CA LEU A 216 -4.26 -3.97 7.53
C LEU A 216 -3.82 -5.41 7.48
N ASP A 217 -4.29 -6.13 6.46
CA ASP A 217 -3.77 -7.43 6.06
C ASP A 217 -2.57 -7.22 5.13
N LEU A 218 -1.40 -7.69 5.56
CA LEU A 218 -0.16 -7.50 4.81
C LEU A 218 0.11 -8.60 3.77
N SER A 219 -0.77 -9.57 3.61
CA SER A 219 -0.58 -10.67 2.65
C SER A 219 -0.55 -10.22 1.19
N SER A 220 -1.20 -9.10 0.88
CA SER A 220 -1.19 -8.47 -0.45
C SER A 220 -0.12 -7.39 -0.62
N VAL A 221 0.80 -7.24 0.33
CA VAL A 221 1.91 -6.28 0.20
C VAL A 221 3.07 -6.95 -0.53
N LEU A 222 3.45 -6.39 -1.67
CA LEU A 222 4.62 -6.85 -2.43
C LEU A 222 5.91 -6.32 -1.85
N PHE A 223 5.94 -5.02 -1.54
CA PHE A 223 7.11 -4.36 -0.97
C PHE A 223 6.71 -3.41 0.15
N ILE A 224 7.64 -3.26 1.09
CA ILE A 224 7.71 -2.13 2.00
C ILE A 224 8.97 -1.34 1.68
N SER A 225 8.89 -0.03 1.63
CA SER A 225 10.03 0.84 1.37
C SER A 225 9.99 2.08 2.25
N ALA A 226 11.12 2.77 2.40
CA ALA A 226 11.13 4.08 3.03
C ALA A 226 10.09 5.00 2.35
N ALA A 227 9.35 5.77 3.14
CA ALA A 227 8.28 6.62 2.62
C ALA A 227 8.81 7.72 1.70
N GLU A 228 10.02 8.21 1.99
CA GLU A 228 10.70 9.22 1.21
C GLU A 228 12.00 8.66 0.61
N HIS A 229 12.18 8.86 -0.69
CA HIS A 229 13.34 8.38 -1.46
C HIS A 229 13.55 6.85 -1.38
N GLY A 230 12.52 6.09 -1.00
CA GLY A 230 12.60 4.63 -0.86
C GLY A 230 12.85 3.94 -2.19
N LYS A 231 12.18 4.39 -3.25
CA LYS A 231 12.24 3.77 -4.59
C LYS A 231 12.90 4.71 -5.61
N VAL A 232 14.13 5.11 -5.36
CA VAL A 232 14.95 5.84 -6.34
C VAL A 232 15.32 4.88 -7.48
N ALA A 233 15.06 5.31 -8.71
CA ALA A 233 15.32 4.49 -9.91
C ALA A 233 16.80 4.52 -10.26
N ASP A 234 17.57 3.59 -9.72
CA ASP A 234 18.99 3.42 -10.02
C ASP A 234 19.39 1.96 -9.83
N LEU A 235 19.58 1.25 -10.94
CA LEU A 235 20.00 -0.15 -10.90
C LEU A 235 21.50 -0.31 -10.56
N THR A 236 22.32 0.73 -10.81
CA THR A 236 23.77 0.67 -10.60
C THR A 236 24.14 0.74 -9.11
N THR A 237 23.32 1.44 -8.31
CA THR A 237 23.56 1.58 -6.88
C THR A 237 22.77 0.55 -6.09
N PRO A 238 23.41 -0.21 -5.19
CA PRO A 238 22.71 -1.10 -4.27
C PRO A 238 21.71 -0.34 -3.38
N ILE A 239 20.62 -1.00 -3.00
CA ILE A 239 19.67 -0.47 -2.03
C ILE A 239 20.37 -0.27 -0.69
N ALA A 240 20.33 0.96 -0.16
CA ALA A 240 20.93 1.29 1.12
C ALA A 240 20.04 0.82 2.28
N GLU A 241 20.67 0.51 3.42
CA GLU A 241 19.95 0.32 4.67
C GLU A 241 19.19 1.59 5.06
N TYR A 242 18.04 1.40 5.71
CA TYR A 242 17.21 2.49 6.19
C TYR A 242 17.03 2.40 7.70
N ALA A 243 17.54 3.41 8.39
CA ALA A 243 17.46 3.52 9.86
C ALA A 243 16.24 4.33 10.33
N GLY A 244 15.46 4.91 9.42
CA GLY A 244 14.27 5.69 9.73
C GLY A 244 13.06 4.82 10.05
N ASP A 245 11.99 5.49 10.47
CA ASP A 245 10.77 4.83 10.93
C ASP A 245 9.54 5.17 10.06
N GLU A 246 9.73 5.84 8.91
CA GLU A 246 8.65 6.22 7.99
C GLU A 246 8.64 5.32 6.75
N TRP A 247 7.54 4.64 6.55
CA TRP A 247 7.41 3.60 5.55
C TRP A 247 6.21 3.83 4.64
N LYS A 248 6.26 3.26 3.44
CA LYS A 248 5.13 3.15 2.51
C LYS A 248 5.01 1.74 1.94
N LEU A 249 3.86 1.42 1.39
CA LEU A 249 3.56 0.11 0.81
C LEU A 249 3.52 0.17 -0.71
N THR A 250 3.90 -0.94 -1.33
CA THR A 250 3.52 -1.31 -2.69
C THR A 250 2.58 -2.49 -2.59
N LEU A 251 1.32 -2.30 -2.97
CA LEU A 251 0.29 -3.33 -2.92
C LEU A 251 0.27 -4.14 -4.21
N HIS A 252 -0.04 -5.42 -4.09
CA HIS A 252 -0.35 -6.26 -5.23
C HIS A 252 -1.67 -5.79 -5.86
N ASP A 253 -1.62 -5.54 -7.16
CA ASP A 253 -2.77 -5.16 -7.99
C ASP A 253 -3.05 -6.26 -9.01
N SER A 254 -4.06 -7.08 -8.74
CA SER A 254 -4.44 -8.20 -9.59
C SER A 254 -4.84 -7.80 -11.02
N ASP A 255 -5.27 -6.56 -11.22
CA ASP A 255 -5.53 -6.03 -12.56
C ASP A 255 -4.29 -5.98 -13.46
N ARG A 256 -3.10 -6.28 -12.91
CA ARG A 256 -1.80 -6.31 -13.61
C ARG A 256 -1.26 -7.74 -13.75
N ASP A 257 -1.99 -8.75 -13.33
CA ASP A 257 -1.51 -10.13 -13.33
C ASP A 257 -1.37 -10.75 -14.72
N ASP A 258 -2.07 -10.18 -15.72
CA ASP A 258 -1.90 -10.56 -17.13
C ASP A 258 -0.60 -10.03 -17.75
N PHE A 259 0.15 -9.19 -17.04
CA PHE A 259 1.46 -8.71 -17.48
C PHE A 259 2.42 -9.87 -17.67
N THR A 260 3.10 -9.87 -18.81
CA THR A 260 4.16 -10.83 -19.13
C THR A 260 5.43 -10.11 -19.56
N ALA A 261 6.57 -10.71 -19.26
CA ALA A 261 7.89 -10.23 -19.67
C ALA A 261 8.81 -11.40 -19.98
N LYS A 262 9.64 -11.27 -21.03
CA LYS A 262 10.66 -12.26 -21.39
C LYS A 262 11.85 -11.59 -22.05
N THR A 263 13.03 -12.16 -21.89
CA THR A 263 14.25 -11.70 -22.57
C THR A 263 14.22 -12.14 -24.02
N VAL A 264 14.33 -11.19 -24.95
CA VAL A 264 14.33 -11.45 -26.40
C VAL A 264 15.67 -11.19 -27.07
N LEU A 265 16.55 -10.46 -26.40
CA LEU A 265 17.90 -10.22 -26.90
C LEU A 265 18.86 -9.96 -25.73
N VAL A 266 20.04 -10.57 -25.79
CA VAL A 266 21.15 -10.26 -24.89
C VAL A 266 22.32 -9.71 -25.72
N ASN A 267 22.73 -8.48 -25.43
CA ASN A 267 23.83 -7.81 -26.08
C ASN A 267 24.88 -7.36 -25.04
N GLY A 268 25.84 -8.19 -24.76
CA GLY A 268 26.79 -7.99 -23.66
C GLY A 268 26.07 -7.99 -22.32
N SER A 269 26.11 -6.86 -21.61
CA SER A 269 25.44 -6.68 -20.32
C SER A 269 24.02 -6.07 -20.43
N VAL A 270 23.54 -5.77 -21.65
CA VAL A 270 22.22 -5.17 -21.87
C VAL A 270 21.23 -6.26 -22.30
N LEU A 271 20.13 -6.38 -21.58
CA LEU A 271 19.02 -7.25 -21.92
C LEU A 271 17.89 -6.43 -22.54
N GLU A 272 17.38 -6.86 -23.70
CA GLU A 272 16.07 -6.43 -24.18
C GLU A 272 15.00 -7.38 -23.68
N VAL A 273 14.04 -6.83 -22.94
CA VAL A 273 12.89 -7.55 -22.40
C VAL A 273 11.65 -7.13 -23.17
N GLU A 274 11.02 -8.06 -23.88
CA GLU A 274 9.70 -7.87 -24.44
C GLU A 274 8.65 -7.96 -23.34
N TYR A 275 7.74 -6.98 -23.29
CA TYR A 275 6.63 -7.00 -22.34
C TYR A 275 5.28 -6.89 -23.07
N LYS A 276 4.22 -7.47 -22.46
CA LYS A 276 2.85 -7.43 -22.95
C LYS A 276 1.87 -7.24 -21.79
N ASN A 277 0.70 -6.70 -22.12
CA ASN A 277 -0.42 -6.46 -21.19
C ASN A 277 -0.07 -5.54 -20.01
N ALA A 278 0.85 -4.60 -20.21
CA ALA A 278 1.16 -3.59 -19.21
C ALA A 278 0.02 -2.55 -19.15
N LYS A 279 -0.29 -2.03 -17.97
CA LYS A 279 -1.12 -0.82 -17.82
C LYS A 279 -0.31 0.41 -18.20
N VAL A 280 -0.97 1.40 -18.71
CA VAL A 280 -0.39 2.67 -19.17
C VAL A 280 -1.07 3.85 -18.48
N GLY A 281 -0.34 4.93 -18.30
CA GLY A 281 -0.79 6.16 -17.64
C GLY A 281 0.38 6.99 -17.10
N ASP A 282 0.08 8.12 -16.47
CA ASP A 282 1.09 9.11 -16.07
C ASP A 282 2.16 8.54 -15.11
N ASN A 283 1.78 7.63 -14.23
CA ASN A 283 2.66 7.05 -13.20
C ASN A 283 2.95 5.56 -13.44
N GLU A 284 2.73 5.08 -14.65
CA GLU A 284 2.89 3.68 -15.02
C GLU A 284 4.29 3.41 -15.56
N TYR A 285 4.89 2.30 -15.10
CA TYR A 285 6.25 1.95 -15.46
C TYR A 285 6.40 0.44 -15.69
N ILE A 286 7.37 0.07 -16.53
CA ILE A 286 8.06 -1.20 -16.40
C ILE A 286 9.17 -0.97 -15.40
N SER A 287 9.12 -1.70 -14.30
CA SER A 287 10.12 -1.65 -13.23
C SER A 287 10.86 -2.98 -13.12
N ALA A 288 12.06 -2.95 -12.58
CA ALA A 288 12.86 -4.13 -12.36
C ALA A 288 13.48 -4.13 -10.95
N VAL A 289 13.61 -5.32 -10.40
CA VAL A 289 14.35 -5.58 -9.16
C VAL A 289 15.33 -6.72 -9.38
N ILE A 290 16.47 -6.65 -8.68
CA ILE A 290 17.40 -7.78 -8.56
C ILE A 290 17.22 -8.35 -7.16
N LYS A 291 16.94 -9.64 -7.11
CA LYS A 291 16.85 -10.43 -5.87
C LYS A 291 18.14 -11.20 -5.68
N ASP A 292 18.63 -11.20 -4.45
CA ASP A 292 19.72 -12.07 -4.03
C ASP A 292 19.22 -13.50 -3.75
N ALA A 293 20.11 -14.45 -3.55
CA ALA A 293 19.78 -15.86 -3.36
C ALA A 293 18.86 -16.12 -2.13
N ASP A 294 18.90 -15.24 -1.13
CA ASP A 294 18.03 -15.30 0.05
C ASP A 294 16.64 -14.66 -0.16
N GLY A 295 16.39 -14.14 -1.38
CA GLY A 295 15.14 -13.47 -1.74
C GLY A 295 15.08 -11.99 -1.37
N SER A 296 16.11 -11.44 -0.73
CA SER A 296 16.22 -10.01 -0.46
C SER A 296 16.34 -9.22 -1.77
N ILE A 297 15.91 -7.96 -1.77
CA ILE A 297 15.98 -7.10 -2.94
C ILE A 297 17.22 -6.22 -2.79
N SER A 298 18.19 -6.40 -3.68
CA SER A 298 19.45 -5.66 -3.65
C SER A 298 19.48 -4.44 -4.56
N ARG A 299 18.62 -4.40 -5.58
CA ARG A 299 18.57 -3.29 -6.55
C ARG A 299 17.16 -3.08 -7.08
N TYR A 300 16.86 -1.83 -7.47
CA TYR A 300 15.56 -1.44 -8.03
C TYR A 300 15.75 -0.35 -9.10
N THR A 301 14.95 -0.41 -10.17
CA THR A 301 14.85 0.68 -11.15
C THR A 301 13.49 0.74 -11.80
N ARG A 302 13.09 1.91 -12.29
CA ARG A 302 12.03 2.11 -13.26
C ARG A 302 12.66 2.22 -14.64
N VAL A 303 12.44 1.20 -15.47
CA VAL A 303 13.13 1.04 -16.77
C VAL A 303 12.48 1.91 -17.85
N VAL A 304 11.15 1.85 -17.96
CA VAL A 304 10.39 2.54 -19.00
C VAL A 304 9.12 3.12 -18.39
N GLN A 305 8.85 4.39 -18.68
CA GLN A 305 7.55 5.00 -18.38
C GLN A 305 6.55 4.63 -19.47
N LEU A 306 5.35 4.24 -19.08
CA LEU A 306 4.29 3.78 -19.96
C LEU A 306 3.21 4.86 -20.07
N ASP A 307 3.48 5.93 -20.82
CA ASP A 307 2.60 7.08 -21.00
C ASP A 307 1.40 6.83 -21.94
N GLY A 308 1.37 5.67 -22.59
CA GLY A 308 0.35 5.29 -23.55
C GLY A 308 0.50 5.93 -24.94
N THR A 309 1.46 6.83 -25.11
CA THR A 309 1.74 7.53 -26.38
C THR A 309 3.05 7.06 -27.00
N THR A 310 4.15 7.17 -26.26
CA THR A 310 5.48 6.71 -26.70
C THR A 310 5.65 5.22 -26.39
N ASN A 311 5.21 4.80 -25.19
CA ASN A 311 5.29 3.42 -24.72
C ASN A 311 3.90 2.92 -24.33
N GLY A 312 3.45 1.87 -25.01
CA GLY A 312 2.10 1.32 -24.87
C GLY A 312 2.03 0.09 -23.96
N THR A 313 0.92 -0.63 -24.09
CA THR A 313 0.64 -1.86 -23.33
C THR A 313 1.56 -3.03 -23.68
N ARG A 314 2.32 -2.91 -24.75
CA ARG A 314 3.34 -3.86 -25.22
C ARG A 314 4.54 -3.11 -25.78
N GLY A 315 5.71 -3.68 -25.68
CA GLY A 315 6.94 -3.07 -26.20
C GLY A 315 8.18 -3.82 -25.74
N ARG A 316 9.30 -3.12 -25.81
CA ARG A 316 10.59 -3.60 -25.34
C ARG A 316 11.18 -2.62 -24.33
N ALA A 317 11.84 -3.16 -23.33
CA ALA A 317 12.55 -2.41 -22.31
C ALA A 317 14.01 -2.90 -22.28
N ALA A 318 14.96 -1.98 -22.37
CA ALA A 318 16.38 -2.30 -22.25
C ALA A 318 16.82 -2.17 -20.80
N ILE A 319 17.39 -3.23 -20.24
CA ILE A 319 17.92 -3.28 -18.89
C ILE A 319 19.43 -3.45 -18.97
N ASP A 320 20.17 -2.45 -18.52
CA ASP A 320 21.63 -2.47 -18.49
C ASP A 320 22.12 -3.02 -17.15
N LEU A 321 22.80 -4.16 -17.21
CA LEU A 321 23.41 -4.85 -16.08
C LEU A 321 24.94 -4.68 -16.05
N THR A 322 25.48 -3.68 -16.75
CA THR A 322 26.93 -3.40 -16.75
C THR A 322 27.43 -3.20 -15.32
N ASP A 323 28.53 -3.82 -14.97
CA ASP A 323 29.16 -3.81 -13.66
C ASP A 323 28.30 -4.41 -12.51
N ILE A 324 27.24 -5.14 -12.85
CA ILE A 324 26.41 -5.84 -11.87
C ILE A 324 26.71 -7.34 -11.92
N ASP A 325 27.27 -7.87 -10.83
CA ASP A 325 27.43 -9.32 -10.68
C ASP A 325 26.06 -9.97 -10.44
N MET A 326 25.61 -10.76 -11.42
CA MET A 326 24.36 -11.50 -11.39
C MET A 326 24.50 -12.94 -10.88
N THR A 327 25.69 -13.35 -10.42
CA THR A 327 25.92 -14.72 -9.94
C THR A 327 25.02 -15.04 -8.74
N GLY A 328 24.17 -16.06 -8.88
CA GLY A 328 23.21 -16.46 -7.85
C GLY A 328 22.07 -15.47 -7.61
N LYS A 329 21.87 -14.49 -8.50
CA LYS A 329 20.81 -13.48 -8.41
C LYS A 329 19.75 -13.68 -9.48
N THR A 330 18.57 -13.14 -9.22
CA THR A 330 17.41 -13.22 -10.11
C THR A 330 16.98 -11.81 -10.51
N LEU A 331 16.82 -11.57 -11.81
CA LEU A 331 16.21 -10.35 -12.34
C LEU A 331 14.71 -10.58 -12.45
N CYS A 332 13.91 -9.70 -11.84
CA CYS A 332 12.46 -9.70 -11.97
C CYS A 332 11.99 -8.38 -12.58
N VAL A 333 11.05 -8.47 -13.51
CA VAL A 333 10.40 -7.33 -14.17
C VAL A 333 8.90 -7.32 -13.84
N PHE A 334 8.32 -6.14 -13.68
CA PHE A 334 6.91 -6.00 -13.33
C PHE A 334 6.33 -4.67 -13.81
N ASN A 335 5.01 -4.62 -13.98
CA ASN A 335 4.31 -3.38 -14.25
C ASN A 335 3.93 -2.73 -12.93
N GLU A 336 4.30 -1.47 -12.77
CA GLU A 336 4.14 -0.70 -11.54
C GLU A 336 3.47 0.64 -11.78
N GLN A 337 2.58 1.03 -10.89
CA GLN A 337 2.14 2.40 -10.70
C GLN A 337 2.90 3.00 -9.51
N PHE A 338 3.86 3.88 -9.80
CA PHE A 338 4.64 4.59 -8.79
C PHE A 338 4.03 5.95 -8.51
N ASN A 339 3.43 6.12 -7.34
CA ASN A 339 2.68 7.33 -6.98
C ASN A 339 3.52 8.40 -6.26
N GLY A 340 4.82 8.15 -6.09
CA GLY A 340 5.73 9.09 -5.43
C GLY A 340 5.88 8.83 -3.92
N ASP A 341 6.60 9.73 -3.27
CA ASP A 341 6.88 9.64 -1.85
C ASP A 341 5.59 9.80 -1.02
N HIS A 342 5.53 9.16 0.13
CA HIS A 342 4.41 9.17 1.06
C HIS A 342 3.06 8.71 0.48
N LYS A 343 3.06 7.96 -0.63
CA LYS A 343 1.86 7.41 -1.25
C LYS A 343 1.99 5.90 -1.48
N THR A 344 0.88 5.21 -1.40
CA THR A 344 0.79 3.80 -1.75
C THR A 344 1.08 3.61 -3.24
N ASP A 345 1.95 2.68 -3.57
CA ASP A 345 2.17 2.22 -4.94
C ASP A 345 1.39 0.94 -5.22
N TYR A 346 1.20 0.61 -6.50
CA TYR A 346 0.55 -0.62 -6.94
C TYR A 346 1.42 -1.34 -7.97
N ALA A 347 1.52 -2.66 -7.86
CA ALA A 347 2.29 -3.43 -8.84
C ALA A 347 1.68 -4.81 -9.07
N GLY A 348 1.87 -5.33 -10.28
CA GLY A 348 1.57 -6.72 -10.61
C GLY A 348 2.62 -7.68 -10.04
N ALA A 349 2.36 -8.96 -10.19
CA ALA A 349 3.30 -10.00 -9.79
C ALA A 349 4.65 -9.85 -10.50
N LEU A 350 5.73 -10.13 -9.75
CA LEU A 350 7.08 -10.11 -10.29
C LEU A 350 7.26 -11.23 -11.31
N ARG A 351 7.74 -10.90 -12.51
CA ARG A 351 8.07 -11.86 -13.56
C ARG A 351 9.57 -12.03 -13.63
N GLU A 352 10.04 -13.21 -13.29
CA GLU A 352 11.44 -13.55 -13.47
C GLU A 352 11.76 -13.62 -14.97
N VAL A 353 12.85 -12.98 -15.37
CA VAL A 353 13.36 -13.02 -16.75
C VAL A 353 14.72 -13.68 -16.78
N LYS A 354 14.95 -14.49 -17.79
CA LYS A 354 16.24 -15.17 -17.96
C LYS A 354 17.33 -14.19 -18.41
N LEU A 355 18.55 -14.46 -18.04
CA LEU A 355 19.72 -13.70 -18.46
C LEU A 355 20.30 -14.20 -19.81
N THR A 356 19.51 -14.98 -20.53
CA THR A 356 19.81 -15.53 -21.86
C THR A 356 18.63 -15.30 -22.77
N ASP A 357 18.85 -15.25 -24.07
CA ASP A 357 17.78 -15.12 -25.05
C ASP A 357 16.73 -16.22 -24.85
N GLU A 358 15.47 -15.86 -24.78
CA GLU A 358 14.35 -16.80 -24.79
C GLU A 358 13.84 -16.93 -26.23
N ILE A 359 14.26 -17.98 -26.90
CA ILE A 359 13.74 -18.33 -28.23
C ILE A 359 12.40 -19.04 -28.02
N ASP A 360 11.30 -18.38 -28.40
CA ASP A 360 9.92 -18.85 -28.15
C ASP A 360 9.52 -20.10 -28.94
N GLU A 361 10.23 -20.46 -29.99
CA GLU A 361 9.83 -21.57 -30.84
C GLU A 361 11.01 -22.48 -31.18
N GLN A 362 10.93 -23.71 -30.75
CA GLN A 362 11.58 -24.79 -31.48
C GLN A 362 10.84 -24.89 -32.82
N PHE A 363 11.36 -24.25 -33.87
CA PHE A 363 10.91 -24.54 -35.22
C PHE A 363 11.22 -26.00 -35.52
N THR A 364 10.21 -26.84 -35.48
CA THR A 364 10.35 -28.19 -36.01
C THR A 364 10.34 -28.07 -37.52
N LEU A 365 11.51 -28.03 -38.12
CA LEU A 365 11.66 -28.01 -39.59
C LEU A 365 11.10 -29.34 -40.13
N THR A 366 10.04 -29.26 -40.92
CA THR A 366 9.54 -30.44 -41.62
C THR A 366 10.45 -30.69 -42.84
N PRO A 367 11.02 -31.89 -43.02
CA PRO A 367 11.83 -32.20 -44.17
C PRO A 367 11.11 -31.85 -45.47
N GLY A 368 11.76 -31.02 -46.33
CA GLY A 368 11.16 -30.53 -47.56
C GLY A 368 10.28 -29.27 -47.44
N GLY A 369 10.12 -28.69 -46.25
CA GLY A 369 9.42 -27.39 -46.07
C GLY A 369 10.24 -26.22 -46.56
N ARG A 370 9.58 -25.16 -47.01
CA ARG A 370 10.23 -23.88 -47.32
C ARG A 370 9.97 -22.92 -46.19
N TYR A 371 11.02 -22.32 -45.63
CA TYR A 371 10.97 -21.41 -44.50
C TYR A 371 11.51 -20.05 -44.92
N TYR A 372 10.83 -18.98 -44.55
CA TYR A 372 11.25 -17.60 -44.81
C TYR A 372 11.56 -16.96 -43.46
N PHE A 373 12.81 -16.49 -43.31
CA PHE A 373 13.23 -15.75 -42.15
C PHE A 373 13.36 -14.28 -42.53
N ASP A 374 12.68 -13.42 -41.78
CA ASP A 374 12.90 -11.98 -41.88
C ASP A 374 14.14 -11.60 -41.07
N LEU A 375 15.25 -11.42 -41.78
CA LEU A 375 16.54 -11.03 -41.22
C LEU A 375 16.66 -9.51 -41.05
N SER A 376 15.66 -8.72 -41.42
CA SER A 376 15.72 -7.25 -41.35
C SER A 376 15.81 -6.74 -39.91
N ALA A 377 15.34 -7.53 -38.93
CA ALA A 377 15.42 -7.24 -37.51
C ALA A 377 16.70 -7.78 -36.85
N MET A 378 17.50 -8.59 -37.53
CA MET A 378 18.76 -9.12 -36.99
C MET A 378 19.90 -8.13 -37.21
N ASN A 379 20.33 -7.48 -36.14
CA ASN A 379 21.59 -6.74 -36.14
C ASN A 379 22.70 -7.77 -35.98
N ILE A 380 23.23 -8.29 -37.11
CA ILE A 380 24.35 -9.24 -37.09
C ILE A 380 25.66 -8.42 -36.98
N PRO A 381 26.31 -8.40 -35.83
CA PRO A 381 27.54 -7.62 -35.68
C PRO A 381 28.62 -8.18 -36.63
N GLY A 382 29.15 -7.33 -37.50
CA GLY A 382 30.35 -7.61 -38.26
C GLY A 382 30.19 -8.14 -39.69
N THR A 383 28.98 -8.25 -40.22
CA THR A 383 28.76 -8.63 -41.62
C THR A 383 28.19 -7.49 -42.47
N ALA A 384 28.91 -6.40 -42.56
CA ALA A 384 28.77 -5.53 -43.71
C ALA A 384 29.44 -6.22 -44.91
N ASN A 385 28.87 -7.32 -45.36
CA ASN A 385 29.36 -7.97 -46.57
C ASN A 385 28.41 -7.61 -47.71
N SER A 386 28.74 -6.48 -48.37
CA SER A 386 28.02 -5.93 -49.54
C SER A 386 28.02 -6.81 -50.79
N ASN A 387 28.52 -8.06 -50.69
CA ASN A 387 28.75 -8.93 -51.83
C ASN A 387 28.07 -10.30 -51.75
N LEU A 388 27.02 -10.45 -50.94
CA LEU A 388 26.18 -11.62 -51.05
C LEU A 388 25.18 -11.36 -52.22
N PRO A 389 25.22 -12.19 -53.27
CA PRO A 389 24.18 -12.06 -54.32
C PRO A 389 22.83 -12.42 -53.75
N ASP A 390 21.79 -11.67 -54.14
CA ASP A 390 20.38 -11.77 -53.72
C ASP A 390 19.76 -13.18 -53.86
N SER A 391 20.50 -14.18 -54.22
CA SER A 391 20.05 -15.53 -54.54
C SER A 391 20.60 -16.63 -53.62
N THR A 392 21.34 -16.29 -52.57
CA THR A 392 21.94 -17.33 -51.70
C THR A 392 21.08 -17.51 -50.42
N LEU A 393 19.99 -18.17 -50.55
CA LEU A 393 19.29 -18.81 -49.46
C LEU A 393 20.14 -20.04 -49.04
N HIS A 394 20.80 -19.96 -47.90
CA HIS A 394 21.43 -21.14 -47.34
C HIS A 394 20.36 -22.02 -46.69
N TYR A 395 20.18 -23.22 -47.24
CA TYR A 395 19.40 -24.28 -46.62
C TYR A 395 20.25 -24.90 -45.52
N VAL A 396 19.74 -24.97 -44.32
CA VAL A 396 20.27 -25.82 -43.24
C VAL A 396 19.42 -27.08 -43.19
#